data_57e33d14869f47ff4c88f1dd84d37ac4
#
_entry.id   57e33d14869f47ff4c88f1dd84d37ac4
#
_cell.length_a   1.000
_cell.length_b   1.000
_cell.length_c   1.000
_cell.angle_alpha   90.00
_cell.angle_beta   90.00
_cell.angle_gamma   90.00
#
_symmetry.space_group_name_H-M   'P 1'
#
loop_
_entity.id
_entity.type
_entity.pdbx_description
1 polymer ?
#
loop_
_entity_poly.entity_id
_entity_poly.type
_entity_poly.pdbx_seq_one_letter_code
_entity_poly.pdbx_strand_id
1 'polypeptide(L)'
;MNNIALSTEASVSSWIRRHGHWVLTLYVAFVFIQSLFFKFTGSPETVYIFEGKLDPWAASLGFAGVFAPGGIFSAKVVGTFELIASLLLLVGAAMAHRRTVQVIGAAMGLGVISGAIFFHLFTPLGVAVVNADGSSDGGELFMLACGVWISCALLLWMRRGIWLRWLSMLTHRGA
;
A
#
# COMPACT_ATOMS: atom_id res chain seq x y z
N MET A 1 -4.09 -44.87 2.43
CA MET A 1 -3.25 -43.68 2.07
C MET A 1 -4.01 -42.34 2.04
N ASN A 2 -5.36 -42.33 1.93
CA ASN A 2 -6.14 -41.06 1.80
C ASN A 2 -6.27 -40.20 3.10
N ASN A 3 -6.22 -40.82 4.28
CA ASN A 3 -6.45 -40.10 5.54
C ASN A 3 -5.31 -39.14 5.94
N ILE A 4 -4.05 -39.44 5.54
CA ILE A 4 -2.89 -38.59 5.84
C ILE A 4 -2.92 -37.35 4.96
N ALA A 5 -3.27 -37.47 3.68
CA ALA A 5 -3.38 -36.34 2.77
C ALA A 5 -4.47 -35.32 3.22
N LEU A 6 -5.66 -35.86 3.59
CA LEU A 6 -6.78 -35.04 4.07
C LEU A 6 -6.45 -34.31 5.40
N SER A 7 -5.72 -34.95 6.31
CA SER A 7 -5.30 -34.32 7.57
C SER A 7 -4.25 -33.21 7.35
N THR A 8 -3.36 -33.39 6.38
CA THR A 8 -2.34 -32.39 6.03
C THR A 8 -2.97 -31.17 5.38
N GLU A 9 -3.90 -31.36 4.44
CA GLU A 9 -4.62 -30.26 3.80
C GLU A 9 -5.47 -29.44 4.80
N ALA A 10 -6.16 -30.11 5.71
CA ALA A 10 -6.93 -29.45 6.77
C ALA A 10 -6.03 -28.64 7.72
N SER A 11 -4.84 -29.16 8.04
CA SER A 11 -3.84 -28.48 8.88
C SER A 11 -3.29 -27.23 8.21
N VAL A 12 -2.88 -27.31 6.93
CA VAL A 12 -2.36 -26.17 6.14
C VAL A 12 -3.43 -25.09 5.98
N SER A 13 -4.67 -25.46 5.65
CA SER A 13 -5.78 -24.53 5.52
C SER A 13 -6.09 -23.78 6.83
N SER A 14 -6.01 -24.48 7.98
CA SER A 14 -6.21 -23.86 9.30
C SER A 14 -5.08 -22.90 9.66
N TRP A 15 -3.83 -23.24 9.33
CA TRP A 15 -2.65 -22.40 9.54
C TRP A 15 -2.70 -21.13 8.70
N ILE A 16 -3.04 -21.23 7.40
CA ILE A 16 -3.19 -20.08 6.50
C ILE A 16 -4.28 -19.13 7.01
N ARG A 17 -5.41 -19.63 7.46
CA ARG A 17 -6.48 -18.81 8.05
C ARG A 17 -6.05 -18.09 9.32
N ARG A 18 -5.16 -18.70 10.11
CA ARG A 18 -4.69 -18.15 11.39
C ARG A 18 -3.56 -17.15 11.21
N HIS A 19 -2.65 -17.38 10.27
CA HIS A 19 -1.39 -16.60 10.13
C HIS A 19 -1.28 -15.81 8.84
N GLY A 20 -2.10 -16.09 7.81
CA GLY A 20 -2.03 -15.44 6.51
C GLY A 20 -2.14 -13.92 6.57
N HIS A 21 -2.98 -13.39 7.48
CA HIS A 21 -3.07 -11.94 7.67
C HIS A 21 -1.76 -11.31 8.19
N TRP A 22 -0.94 -12.04 8.94
CA TRP A 22 0.36 -11.58 9.40
C TRP A 22 1.36 -11.47 8.25
N VAL A 23 1.41 -12.47 7.37
CA VAL A 23 2.32 -12.46 6.20
C VAL A 23 2.03 -11.25 5.32
N LEU A 24 0.74 -11.02 5.00
CA LEU A 24 0.33 -9.88 4.20
C LEU A 24 0.63 -8.54 4.91
N THR A 25 0.32 -8.45 6.21
CA THR A 25 0.61 -7.25 7.01
C THR A 25 2.09 -6.92 7.06
N LEU A 26 2.93 -7.92 7.32
CA LEU A 26 4.39 -7.73 7.41
C LEU A 26 4.98 -7.34 6.06
N TYR A 27 4.49 -7.91 4.96
CA TYR A 27 4.92 -7.53 3.62
C TYR A 27 4.60 -6.05 3.32
N VAL A 28 3.34 -5.62 3.54
CA VAL A 28 2.95 -4.22 3.32
C VAL A 28 3.74 -3.27 4.21
N ALA A 29 3.86 -3.59 5.51
CA ALA A 29 4.61 -2.77 6.45
C ALA A 29 6.09 -2.68 6.05
N PHE A 30 6.70 -3.78 5.62
CA PHE A 30 8.10 -3.80 5.16
C PHE A 30 8.30 -2.86 3.96
N VAL A 31 7.47 -3.01 2.91
CA VAL A 31 7.61 -2.19 1.69
C VAL A 31 7.41 -0.70 2.00
N PHE A 32 6.38 -0.35 2.77
CA PHE A 32 6.13 1.02 3.14
C PHE A 32 7.23 1.60 4.04
N ILE A 33 7.62 0.90 5.11
CA ILE A 33 8.65 1.40 6.04
C ILE A 33 10.01 1.56 5.33
N GLN A 34 10.37 0.63 4.46
CA GLN A 34 11.57 0.76 3.64
C GLN A 34 11.52 2.03 2.79
N SER A 35 10.38 2.32 2.14
CA SER A 35 10.22 3.50 1.30
C SER A 35 10.32 4.83 2.07
N LEU A 36 9.97 4.83 3.38
CA LEU A 36 10.08 6.02 4.22
C LEU A 36 11.49 6.53 4.37
N PHE A 37 12.47 5.62 4.44
CA PHE A 37 13.87 6.00 4.52
C PHE A 37 14.23 6.93 3.36
N PHE A 38 13.87 6.57 2.15
CA PHE A 38 14.15 7.37 0.95
C PHE A 38 13.34 8.68 0.91
N LYS A 39 12.04 8.62 1.26
CA LYS A 39 11.14 9.78 1.21
C LYS A 39 11.45 10.84 2.27
N PHE A 40 11.80 10.43 3.48
CA PHE A 40 12.07 11.38 4.57
C PHE A 40 13.48 11.92 4.56
N THR A 41 14.46 11.20 4.02
CA THR A 41 15.83 11.70 3.83
C THR A 41 15.96 12.58 2.58
N GLY A 42 14.98 12.55 1.68
CA GLY A 42 15.06 13.26 0.41
C GLY A 42 16.15 12.68 -0.48
N SER A 43 16.18 11.33 -0.63
CA SER A 43 17.17 10.69 -1.49
C SER A 43 17.10 11.22 -2.92
N PRO A 44 18.22 11.20 -3.68
CA PRO A 44 18.24 11.67 -5.06
C PRO A 44 17.16 11.03 -5.93
N GLU A 45 16.87 9.74 -5.73
CA GLU A 45 15.83 8.99 -6.45
C GLU A 45 14.44 9.52 -6.13
N THR A 46 14.17 9.82 -4.85
CA THR A 46 12.89 10.38 -4.42
C THR A 46 12.67 11.77 -5.00
N VAL A 47 13.68 12.64 -4.94
CA VAL A 47 13.63 14.00 -5.54
C VAL A 47 13.39 13.87 -7.04
N TYR A 48 14.12 12.99 -7.72
CA TYR A 48 13.96 12.79 -9.16
C TYR A 48 12.55 12.32 -9.54
N ILE A 49 11.96 11.38 -8.79
CA ILE A 49 10.61 10.88 -9.03
C ILE A 49 9.57 12.00 -8.80
N PHE A 50 9.58 12.61 -7.62
CA PHE A 50 8.52 13.55 -7.24
C PHE A 50 8.68 14.92 -7.92
N GLU A 51 9.87 15.51 -7.83
CA GLU A 51 10.12 16.86 -8.33
C GLU A 51 10.58 16.86 -9.79
N GLY A 52 11.30 15.83 -10.22
CA GLY A 52 11.84 15.75 -11.58
C GLY A 52 10.89 15.13 -12.61
N LYS A 53 9.96 14.26 -12.21
CA LYS A 53 9.03 13.58 -13.11
C LYS A 53 7.58 13.95 -12.86
N LEU A 54 7.09 13.78 -11.61
CA LEU A 54 5.67 13.93 -11.32
C LEU A 54 5.23 15.40 -11.27
N ASP A 55 6.02 16.30 -10.68
CA ASP A 55 5.62 17.70 -10.58
C ASP A 55 5.58 18.41 -11.94
N PRO A 56 6.57 18.24 -12.86
CA PRO A 56 6.46 18.78 -14.21
C PRO A 56 5.29 18.23 -15.02
N TRP A 57 4.98 16.93 -14.85
CA TRP A 57 3.79 16.34 -15.45
C TRP A 57 2.50 16.97 -14.91
N ALA A 58 2.37 17.11 -13.60
CA ALA A 58 1.22 17.77 -12.98
C ALA A 58 1.10 19.25 -13.40
N ALA A 59 2.23 19.96 -13.49
CA ALA A 59 2.28 21.34 -13.97
C ALA A 59 1.76 21.48 -15.40
N SER A 60 2.02 20.51 -16.28
CA SER A 60 1.49 20.51 -17.65
C SER A 60 -0.05 20.37 -17.71
N LEU A 61 -0.65 19.87 -16.62
CA LEU A 61 -2.10 19.77 -16.43
C LEU A 61 -2.70 20.93 -15.62
N GLY A 62 -1.87 21.94 -15.26
CA GLY A 62 -2.32 23.10 -14.46
C GLY A 62 -2.19 22.92 -12.94
N PHE A 63 -1.54 21.83 -12.46
CA PHE A 63 -1.38 21.48 -11.05
C PHE A 63 0.08 21.59 -10.58
N ALA A 64 0.76 22.70 -10.89
CA ALA A 64 2.15 22.90 -10.47
C ALA A 64 2.29 22.90 -8.95
N GLY A 65 3.36 22.31 -8.44
CA GLY A 65 3.73 22.31 -7.02
C GLY A 65 3.02 21.26 -6.16
N VAL A 66 2.14 20.43 -6.72
CA VAL A 66 1.42 19.41 -5.93
C VAL A 66 2.36 18.30 -5.45
N PHE A 67 3.44 18.00 -6.19
CA PHE A 67 4.45 16.99 -5.82
C PHE A 67 5.73 17.65 -5.26
N ALA A 68 5.90 18.97 -5.39
CA ALA A 68 7.03 19.70 -4.85
C ALA A 68 7.09 19.63 -3.31
N PRO A 69 8.22 19.97 -2.68
CA PRO A 69 8.32 20.03 -1.22
C PRO A 69 7.23 20.94 -0.62
N GLY A 70 6.42 20.36 0.30
CA GLY A 70 5.25 21.05 0.88
C GLY A 70 3.94 20.92 0.08
N GLY A 71 3.96 20.35 -1.12
CA GLY A 71 2.77 20.00 -1.88
C GLY A 71 1.96 18.88 -1.25
N ILE A 72 0.66 18.81 -1.60
CA ILE A 72 -0.28 17.84 -1.01
C ILE A 72 0.04 16.39 -1.37
N PHE A 73 0.78 16.14 -2.45
CA PHE A 73 1.29 14.84 -2.86
C PHE A 73 2.82 14.77 -2.79
N SER A 74 3.46 15.64 -2.00
CA SER A 74 4.92 15.58 -1.80
C SER A 74 5.35 14.23 -1.20
N ALA A 75 6.60 13.85 -1.42
CA ALA A 75 7.16 12.60 -0.90
C ALA A 75 6.94 12.43 0.61
N LYS A 76 7.09 13.52 1.40
CA LYS A 76 6.87 13.50 2.85
C LYS A 76 5.40 13.26 3.22
N VAL A 77 4.45 13.85 2.50
CA VAL A 77 3.02 13.65 2.73
C VAL A 77 2.64 12.21 2.41
N VAL A 78 3.02 11.71 1.23
CA VAL A 78 2.79 10.31 0.85
C VAL A 78 3.43 9.35 1.87
N GLY A 79 4.70 9.59 2.24
CA GLY A 79 5.39 8.78 3.25
C GLY A 79 4.68 8.81 4.62
N THR A 80 4.11 9.93 5.02
CA THR A 80 3.33 10.03 6.26
C THR A 80 2.10 9.11 6.22
N PHE A 81 1.37 9.07 5.11
CA PHE A 81 0.24 8.14 4.95
C PHE A 81 0.69 6.67 4.93
N GLU A 82 1.82 6.35 4.32
CA GLU A 82 2.42 5.00 4.34
C GLU A 82 2.80 4.59 5.78
N LEU A 83 3.39 5.51 6.55
CA LEU A 83 3.72 5.26 7.97
C LEU A 83 2.47 4.98 8.79
N ILE A 84 1.46 5.83 8.68
CA ILE A 84 0.19 5.65 9.40
C ILE A 84 -0.47 4.33 9.01
N ALA A 85 -0.54 4.00 7.71
CA ALA A 85 -1.10 2.75 7.24
C ALA A 85 -0.35 1.54 7.82
N SER A 86 0.99 1.59 7.85
CA SER A 86 1.83 0.53 8.42
C SER A 86 1.58 0.33 9.92
N LEU A 87 1.50 1.41 10.68
CA LEU A 87 1.21 1.36 12.12
C LEU A 87 -0.18 0.78 12.39
N LEU A 88 -1.20 1.23 11.64
CA LEU A 88 -2.57 0.71 11.77
C LEU A 88 -2.65 -0.78 11.42
N LEU A 89 -1.94 -1.22 10.38
CA LEU A 89 -1.88 -2.62 9.99
C LEU A 89 -1.23 -3.47 11.07
N LEU A 90 -0.07 -3.07 11.60
CA LEU A 90 0.66 -3.80 12.63
C LEU A 90 -0.11 -3.87 13.95
N VAL A 91 -0.65 -2.74 14.43
CA VAL A 91 -1.47 -2.67 15.66
C VAL A 91 -2.73 -3.50 15.51
N GLY A 92 -3.41 -3.39 14.37
CA GLY A 92 -4.63 -4.16 14.11
C GLY A 92 -4.39 -5.67 13.95
N ALA A 93 -3.21 -6.08 13.48
CA ALA A 93 -2.82 -7.49 13.42
C ALA A 93 -2.44 -8.04 14.79
N ALA A 94 -1.72 -7.26 15.62
CA ALA A 94 -1.27 -7.67 16.95
C ALA A 94 -2.43 -7.79 17.96
N MET A 95 -3.47 -6.96 17.82
CA MET A 95 -4.58 -6.91 18.77
C MET A 95 -5.85 -7.54 18.19
N ALA A 96 -6.18 -8.76 18.57
CA ALA A 96 -7.32 -9.51 18.04
C ALA A 96 -8.67 -8.77 18.16
N HIS A 97 -8.84 -7.92 19.19
CA HIS A 97 -10.02 -7.08 19.38
C HIS A 97 -10.03 -5.80 18.52
N ARG A 98 -8.90 -5.45 17.89
CA ARG A 98 -8.76 -4.25 17.07
C ARG A 98 -8.68 -4.53 15.55
N ARG A 99 -9.36 -5.58 15.10
CA ARG A 99 -9.42 -5.96 13.66
C ARG A 99 -9.92 -4.84 12.74
N THR A 100 -10.76 -3.95 13.28
CA THR A 100 -11.23 -2.73 12.63
C THR A 100 -10.06 -1.80 12.26
N VAL A 101 -9.06 -1.66 13.14
CA VAL A 101 -7.86 -0.85 12.91
C VAL A 101 -7.06 -1.42 11.72
N GLN A 102 -6.95 -2.76 11.62
CA GLN A 102 -6.32 -3.40 10.46
C GLN A 102 -7.06 -3.12 9.16
N VAL A 103 -8.41 -3.09 9.18
CA VAL A 103 -9.22 -2.74 8.00
C VAL A 103 -8.96 -1.31 7.55
N ILE A 104 -8.90 -0.35 8.50
CA ILE A 104 -8.59 1.05 8.19
C ILE A 104 -7.19 1.16 7.58
N GLY A 105 -6.19 0.51 8.19
CA GLY A 105 -4.82 0.50 7.67
C GLY A 105 -4.73 -0.11 6.26
N ALA A 106 -5.44 -1.22 6.01
CA ALA A 106 -5.47 -1.84 4.69
C ALA A 106 -6.18 -0.97 3.63
N ALA A 107 -7.27 -0.30 4.00
CA ALA A 107 -7.98 0.61 3.10
C ALA A 107 -7.12 1.84 2.76
N MET A 108 -6.44 2.42 3.76
CA MET A 108 -5.51 3.53 3.56
C MET A 108 -4.34 3.11 2.68
N GLY A 109 -3.70 1.97 2.99
CA GLY A 109 -2.59 1.44 2.20
C GLY A 109 -2.99 1.16 0.75
N LEU A 110 -4.20 0.60 0.54
CA LEU A 110 -4.75 0.37 -0.80
C LEU A 110 -4.92 1.69 -1.57
N GLY A 111 -5.43 2.73 -0.91
CA GLY A 111 -5.59 4.05 -1.53
C GLY A 111 -4.26 4.66 -1.95
N VAL A 112 -3.28 4.69 -1.03
CA VAL A 112 -1.94 5.24 -1.31
C VAL A 112 -1.25 4.49 -2.46
N ILE A 113 -1.26 3.15 -2.41
CA ILE A 113 -0.55 2.37 -3.42
C ILE A 113 -1.26 2.38 -4.77
N SER A 114 -2.60 2.54 -4.80
CA SER A 114 -3.34 2.75 -6.05
C SER A 114 -2.90 4.02 -6.76
N GLY A 115 -2.62 5.10 -6.00
CA GLY A 115 -2.02 6.31 -6.53
C GLY A 115 -0.64 6.06 -7.13
N ALA A 116 0.23 5.32 -6.44
CA ALA A 116 1.55 4.96 -6.96
C ALA A 116 1.45 4.16 -8.26
N ILE A 117 0.61 3.12 -8.31
CA ILE A 117 0.37 2.32 -9.52
C ILE A 117 -0.15 3.20 -10.67
N PHE A 118 -1.09 4.11 -10.38
CA PHE A 118 -1.59 5.07 -11.36
C PHE A 118 -0.46 5.91 -11.96
N PHE A 119 0.43 6.45 -11.13
CA PHE A 119 1.55 7.26 -11.61
C PHE A 119 2.54 6.45 -12.46
N HIS A 120 2.80 5.20 -12.13
CA HIS A 120 3.61 4.33 -12.98
C HIS A 120 2.99 4.05 -14.35
N LEU A 121 1.67 3.89 -14.42
CA LEU A 121 0.98 3.51 -15.65
C LEU A 121 0.63 4.69 -16.56
N PHE A 122 0.33 5.87 -15.99
CA PHE A 122 -0.30 6.97 -16.71
C PHE A 122 0.52 8.27 -16.72
N THR A 123 1.77 8.26 -16.24
CA THR A 123 2.64 9.44 -16.23
C THR A 123 4.00 9.12 -16.84
N PRO A 124 4.85 10.13 -17.09
CA PRO A 124 6.23 9.93 -17.54
C PRO A 124 7.15 9.20 -16.56
N LEU A 125 6.66 8.79 -15.38
CA LEU A 125 7.40 7.96 -14.45
C LEU A 125 7.71 6.60 -15.07
N GLY A 126 6.69 5.96 -15.68
CA GLY A 126 6.84 4.66 -16.31
C GLY A 126 6.86 3.49 -15.33
N VAL A 127 6.74 2.27 -15.86
CA VAL A 127 6.81 1.04 -15.07
C VAL A 127 8.23 0.78 -14.58
N ALA A 128 9.21 0.93 -15.46
CA ALA A 128 10.63 0.90 -15.11
C ALA A 128 11.11 2.34 -14.88
N VAL A 129 11.40 2.67 -13.64
CA VAL A 129 11.88 4.01 -13.27
C VAL A 129 13.34 4.16 -13.72
N VAL A 130 13.59 5.17 -14.53
CA VAL A 130 14.95 5.56 -14.91
C VAL A 130 15.42 6.63 -13.94
N ASN A 131 16.48 6.35 -13.19
CA ASN A 131 17.07 7.24 -12.20
C ASN A 131 17.84 8.39 -12.86
N ALA A 132 18.22 9.39 -12.06
CA ALA A 132 18.95 10.57 -12.53
C ALA A 132 20.34 10.22 -13.14
N ASP A 133 20.97 9.13 -12.73
CA ASP A 133 22.22 8.59 -13.26
C ASP A 133 22.06 7.74 -14.55
N GLY A 134 20.83 7.58 -15.05
CA GLY A 134 20.52 6.77 -16.22
C GLY A 134 20.32 5.28 -15.91
N SER A 135 20.53 4.83 -14.70
CA SER A 135 20.22 3.45 -14.28
C SER A 135 18.70 3.22 -14.27
N SER A 136 18.28 1.97 -14.44
CA SER A 136 16.86 1.60 -14.34
C SER A 136 16.67 0.64 -13.18
N ASP A 137 15.54 0.79 -12.45
CA ASP A 137 15.11 -0.15 -11.43
C ASP A 137 14.51 -1.45 -12.02
N GLY A 138 14.43 -1.57 -13.36
CA GLY A 138 13.84 -2.74 -14.01
C GLY A 138 12.37 -2.97 -13.70
N GLY A 139 11.67 -2.00 -13.09
CA GLY A 139 10.27 -2.13 -12.67
C GLY A 139 10.09 -2.67 -11.26
N GLU A 140 11.15 -2.71 -10.45
CA GLU A 140 11.09 -3.22 -9.07
C GLU A 140 10.07 -2.46 -8.22
N LEU A 141 10.08 -1.12 -8.29
CA LEU A 141 9.13 -0.28 -7.53
C LEU A 141 7.68 -0.57 -7.93
N PHE A 142 7.41 -0.74 -9.22
CA PHE A 142 6.07 -1.09 -9.70
C PHE A 142 5.63 -2.48 -9.23
N MET A 143 6.51 -3.47 -9.28
CA MET A 143 6.22 -4.83 -8.80
C MET A 143 5.94 -4.86 -7.30
N LEU A 144 6.72 -4.13 -6.50
CA LEU A 144 6.48 -3.97 -5.07
C LEU A 144 5.12 -3.30 -4.81
N ALA A 145 4.78 -2.27 -5.57
CA ALA A 145 3.48 -1.60 -5.48
C ALA A 145 2.31 -2.55 -5.80
N CYS A 146 2.40 -3.37 -6.84
CA CYS A 146 1.41 -4.39 -7.17
C CYS A 146 1.24 -5.42 -6.04
N GLY A 147 2.34 -5.88 -5.44
CA GLY A 147 2.33 -6.79 -4.31
C GLY A 147 1.64 -6.20 -3.08
N VAL A 148 1.91 -4.93 -2.76
CA VAL A 148 1.22 -4.19 -1.69
C VAL A 148 -0.27 -4.07 -1.97
N TRP A 149 -0.65 -3.72 -3.22
CA TRP A 149 -2.04 -3.60 -3.63
C TRP A 149 -2.81 -4.92 -3.42
N ILE A 150 -2.25 -6.03 -3.93
CA ILE A 150 -2.83 -7.38 -3.76
C ILE A 150 -2.95 -7.72 -2.28
N SER A 151 -1.92 -7.45 -1.48
CA SER A 151 -1.90 -7.76 -0.05
C SER A 151 -2.97 -6.98 0.71
N CYS A 152 -3.12 -5.68 0.44
CA CYS A 152 -4.17 -4.85 1.05
C CYS A 152 -5.57 -5.31 0.63
N ALA A 153 -5.79 -5.61 -0.65
CA ALA A 153 -7.06 -6.12 -1.16
C ALA A 153 -7.43 -7.46 -0.50
N LEU A 154 -6.48 -8.38 -0.36
CA LEU A 154 -6.69 -9.65 0.34
C LEU A 154 -7.01 -9.45 1.83
N LEU A 155 -6.32 -8.54 2.52
CA LEU A 155 -6.63 -8.20 3.92
C LEU A 155 -8.05 -7.67 4.06
N LEU A 156 -8.48 -6.77 3.19
CA LEU A 156 -9.86 -6.27 3.15
C LEU A 156 -10.85 -7.39 2.87
N TRP A 157 -10.56 -8.26 1.91
CA TRP A 157 -11.41 -9.41 1.61
C TRP A 157 -11.53 -10.39 2.78
N MET A 158 -10.42 -10.70 3.46
CA MET A 158 -10.41 -11.54 4.66
C MET A 158 -11.24 -10.93 5.81
N ARG A 159 -11.34 -9.60 5.87
CA ARG A 159 -12.08 -8.83 6.88
C ARG A 159 -13.41 -8.26 6.39
N ARG A 160 -13.94 -8.73 5.24
CA ARG A 160 -15.15 -8.18 4.60
C ARG A 160 -16.36 -8.04 5.53
N GLY A 161 -16.54 -8.94 6.49
CA GLY A 161 -17.63 -8.86 7.46
C GLY A 161 -17.58 -7.62 8.37
N ILE A 162 -16.43 -6.93 8.48
CA ILE A 162 -16.28 -5.71 9.29
C ILE A 162 -16.74 -4.50 8.48
N TRP A 163 -16.18 -4.27 7.29
CA TRP A 163 -16.51 -3.08 6.50
C TRP A 163 -17.89 -3.16 5.85
N LEU A 164 -18.42 -4.36 5.54
CA LEU A 164 -19.79 -4.54 5.08
C LEU A 164 -20.81 -4.13 6.14
N ARG A 165 -20.55 -4.41 7.43
CA ARG A 165 -21.38 -3.92 8.54
C ARG A 165 -21.39 -2.40 8.64
N TRP A 166 -20.27 -1.74 8.36
CA TRP A 166 -20.23 -0.27 8.34
C TRP A 166 -21.05 0.31 7.19
N LEU A 167 -20.95 -0.28 5.99
CA LEU A 167 -21.76 0.14 4.85
C LEU A 167 -23.24 -0.01 5.15
N SER A 168 -23.68 -1.13 5.73
CA SER A 168 -25.09 -1.34 6.07
C SER A 168 -25.61 -0.33 7.10
N MET A 169 -24.79 0.07 8.08
CA MET A 169 -25.16 1.11 9.04
C MET A 169 -25.30 2.49 8.41
N LEU A 170 -24.53 2.81 7.38
CA LEU A 170 -24.62 4.08 6.66
C LEU A 170 -25.86 4.13 5.76
N THR A 171 -26.22 3.03 5.11
CA THR A 171 -27.40 2.96 4.25
C THR A 171 -28.71 2.97 5.02
N HIS A 172 -28.74 2.41 6.26
CA HIS A 172 -29.94 2.45 7.10
C HIS A 172 -30.15 3.77 7.87
N ARG A 173 -29.15 4.67 7.91
CA ARG A 173 -29.31 5.99 8.53
C ARG A 173 -29.89 7.03 7.57
N GLY A 174 -30.05 6.72 6.29
CA GLY A 174 -30.62 7.60 5.27
C GLY A 174 -32.06 7.28 4.88
N ALA A 175 -32.67 6.32 5.54
CA ALA A 175 -34.10 5.97 5.43
C ALA A 175 -34.85 6.30 6.72
#